data_59a1b25203ba94e972c2c7294c3f3e6f
#
_entry.id   59a1b25203ba94e972c2c7294c3f3e6f
#
_cell.length_a   1.000
_cell.length_b   1.000
_cell.length_c   1.000
_cell.angle_alpha   90.00
_cell.angle_beta   90.00
_cell.angle_gamma   90.00
#
_symmetry.space_group_name_H-M   'P 1'
#
loop_
_entity.id
_entity.type
_entity.pdbx_description
1 polymer ?
#
loop_
_entity_poly.entity_id
_entity_poly.type
_entity_poly.pdbx_seq_one_letter_code
_entity_poly.pdbx_strand_id
1 'polypeptide(L)'
;MWERNAQTPDTERRAELLIDVQRMSKIYNEGRENEVRALDDISLQVQWGEFLCILGQSGSGKSTLMNILGCLDIPTYGSYHLNGQLVSDMKPSVLSGIRNREIGFIFQGFNLIPALTALENVELPLIYRGMPREERRRLAQEALVSVGLEKRMDHRPGEMSGGQQQRVVLWLRIKAEQKKRSVLQYLQH
;
A
#
# COMPACT_ATOMS: atom_id res chain seq x y z
N MET A 1 20.69 -0.68 41.95
CA MET A 1 21.45 0.13 40.99
C MET A 1 21.15 -0.46 39.60
N TRP A 2 20.14 0.10 38.91
CA TRP A 2 19.73 -0.33 37.56
C TRP A 2 20.09 0.81 36.62
N GLU A 3 21.20 0.66 35.90
CA GLU A 3 21.57 1.57 34.83
C GLU A 3 20.60 1.37 33.66
N ARG A 4 19.82 2.40 33.35
CA ARG A 4 19.06 2.49 32.14
C ARG A 4 20.04 2.73 30.99
N ASN A 5 20.10 1.74 30.09
CA ASN A 5 20.90 1.74 28.88
C ASN A 5 20.76 3.02 28.07
N ALA A 6 21.88 3.43 27.51
CA ALA A 6 22.09 4.56 26.65
C ALA A 6 21.01 4.65 25.56
N GLN A 7 20.49 5.85 25.38
CA GLN A 7 19.59 6.21 24.30
C GLN A 7 20.30 5.92 22.97
N THR A 8 19.79 4.97 22.22
CA THR A 8 20.14 4.79 20.81
C THR A 8 19.90 6.12 20.08
N PRO A 9 20.83 6.58 19.25
CA PRO A 9 20.66 7.83 18.51
C PRO A 9 19.35 7.82 17.72
N ASP A 10 18.67 8.95 17.65
CA ASP A 10 17.39 9.14 16.99
C ASP A 10 17.39 8.65 15.52
N THR A 11 18.55 8.66 14.90
CA THR A 11 18.83 8.16 13.55
C THR A 11 18.75 6.63 13.45
N GLU A 12 19.23 5.90 14.46
CA GLU A 12 19.15 4.43 14.49
C GLU A 12 17.73 3.93 14.78
N ARG A 13 16.98 4.61 15.65
CA ARG A 13 15.56 4.33 15.89
C ARG A 13 14.70 4.53 14.64
N ARG A 14 15.00 5.57 13.84
CA ARG A 14 14.29 5.81 12.57
C ARG A 14 14.58 4.75 11.51
N ALA A 15 15.74 4.12 11.54
CA ALA A 15 16.08 3.05 10.60
C ALA A 15 15.28 1.74 10.83
N GLU A 16 14.68 1.57 12.04
CA GLU A 16 13.82 0.43 12.37
C GLU A 16 12.34 0.68 12.06
N LEU A 17 11.94 1.95 11.84
CA LEU A 17 10.56 2.30 11.54
C LEU A 17 10.24 2.10 10.06
N LEU A 18 9.15 1.40 9.81
CA LEU A 18 8.58 1.30 8.47
C LEU A 18 7.80 2.56 8.10
N ILE A 19 6.97 3.05 9.03
CA ILE A 19 6.15 4.25 8.90
C ILE A 19 6.48 5.19 10.06
N ASP A 20 6.81 6.45 9.74
CA ASP A 20 6.95 7.52 10.71
C ASP A 20 6.18 8.75 10.21
N VAL A 21 5.07 9.03 10.86
CA VAL A 21 4.19 10.17 10.59
C VAL A 21 4.29 11.14 11.77
N GLN A 22 4.59 12.41 11.48
CA GLN A 22 4.75 13.43 12.50
C GLN A 22 3.86 14.64 12.21
N ARG A 23 2.95 14.94 13.15
CA ARG A 23 2.06 16.11 13.14
C ARG A 23 1.34 16.31 11.79
N MET A 24 0.89 15.22 11.20
CA MET A 24 0.29 15.20 9.87
C MET A 24 -1.13 15.74 9.91
N SER A 25 -1.40 16.71 9.06
CA SER A 25 -2.76 17.23 8.81
C SER A 25 -3.10 17.15 7.33
N LYS A 26 -4.37 16.90 7.03
CA LYS A 26 -4.92 16.93 5.68
C LYS A 26 -6.14 17.81 5.63
N ILE A 27 -6.05 18.87 4.84
CA ILE A 27 -7.10 19.83 4.62
C ILE A 27 -7.43 19.85 3.12
N TYR A 28 -8.68 19.53 2.78
CA TYR A 28 -9.16 19.65 1.41
C TYR A 28 -9.78 21.04 1.21
N ASN A 29 -9.56 21.64 0.06
CA ASN A 29 -10.05 22.97 -0.31
C ASN A 29 -9.67 24.06 0.70
N GLU A 30 -8.45 24.02 1.23
CA GLU A 30 -7.95 24.95 2.21
C GLU A 30 -8.17 26.41 1.79
N GLY A 31 -8.69 27.22 2.72
CA GLY A 31 -9.01 28.64 2.50
C GLY A 31 -10.26 28.88 1.64
N ARG A 32 -11.05 27.87 1.34
CA ARG A 32 -12.30 28.00 0.60
C ARG A 32 -13.52 27.75 1.50
N GLU A 33 -14.70 28.18 1.04
CA GLU A 33 -15.97 28.03 1.76
C GLU A 33 -16.31 26.57 2.10
N ASN A 34 -15.85 25.63 1.27
CA ASN A 34 -16.03 24.19 1.44
C ASN A 34 -14.77 23.48 1.97
N GLU A 35 -14.01 24.14 2.83
CA GLU A 35 -12.86 23.54 3.49
C GLU A 35 -13.26 22.34 4.35
N VAL A 36 -12.51 21.25 4.23
CA VAL A 36 -12.69 20.04 5.06
C VAL A 36 -11.36 19.61 5.66
N ARG A 37 -11.23 19.70 6.98
CA ARG A 37 -10.10 19.15 7.73
C ARG A 37 -10.34 17.67 8.00
N ALA A 38 -9.76 16.83 7.15
CA ALA A 38 -9.95 15.39 7.20
C ALA A 38 -9.03 14.70 8.20
N LEU A 39 -7.83 15.25 8.43
CA LEU A 39 -6.86 14.81 9.46
C LEU A 39 -6.33 16.05 10.17
N ASP A 40 -6.12 15.95 11.48
CA ASP A 40 -5.64 17.04 12.31
C ASP A 40 -4.57 16.54 13.30
N ASP A 41 -3.33 16.99 13.10
CA ASP A 41 -2.15 16.76 13.96
C ASP A 41 -1.92 15.28 14.33
N ILE A 42 -2.04 14.37 13.37
CA ILE A 42 -1.85 12.93 13.57
C ILE A 42 -0.36 12.59 13.62
N SER A 43 0.05 11.87 14.65
CA SER A 43 1.39 11.28 14.75
C SER A 43 1.27 9.77 14.96
N LEU A 44 2.05 8.99 14.20
CA LEU A 44 1.96 7.53 14.17
C LEU A 44 3.31 6.95 13.78
N GLN A 45 3.74 5.90 14.49
CA GLN A 45 4.92 5.13 14.15
C GLN A 45 4.56 3.66 14.03
N VAL A 46 5.08 2.98 13.00
CA VAL A 46 4.87 1.55 12.76
C VAL A 46 6.21 0.91 12.46
N GLN A 47 6.53 -0.17 13.16
CA GLN A 47 7.75 -0.94 12.97
C GLN A 47 7.59 -1.99 11.86
N TRP A 48 8.71 -2.52 11.40
CA TRP A 48 8.69 -3.66 10.48
C TRP A 48 8.03 -4.89 11.12
N GLY A 49 7.10 -5.52 10.39
CA GLY A 49 6.37 -6.69 10.86
C GLY A 49 5.25 -6.40 11.85
N GLU A 50 5.02 -5.15 12.20
CA GLU A 50 3.92 -4.75 13.07
C GLU A 50 2.58 -4.80 12.33
N PHE A 51 1.53 -5.23 13.06
CA PHE A 51 0.15 -5.19 12.59
C PHE A 51 -0.57 -4.00 13.23
N LEU A 52 -1.00 -3.05 12.41
CA LEU A 52 -1.76 -1.87 12.84
C LEU A 52 -3.22 -1.98 12.40
N CYS A 53 -4.15 -1.77 13.33
CA CYS A 53 -5.57 -1.67 13.04
C CYS A 53 -6.07 -0.24 13.30
N ILE A 54 -6.72 0.38 12.30
CA ILE A 54 -7.27 1.73 12.42
C ILE A 54 -8.80 1.62 12.52
N LEU A 55 -9.34 1.96 13.69
CA LEU A 55 -10.76 1.93 13.99
C LEU A 55 -11.32 3.35 14.11
N GLY A 56 -12.61 3.52 13.83
CA GLY A 56 -13.29 4.80 13.98
C GLY A 56 -14.61 4.83 13.21
N GLN A 57 -15.43 5.81 13.50
CA GLN A 57 -16.74 6.02 12.86
C GLN A 57 -16.58 6.42 11.38
N SER A 58 -17.67 6.33 10.59
CA SER A 58 -17.69 6.88 9.24
C SER A 58 -17.38 8.37 9.27
N GLY A 59 -16.57 8.86 8.34
CA GLY A 59 -16.14 10.27 8.29
C GLY A 59 -14.99 10.65 9.23
N SER A 60 -14.43 9.73 10.04
CA SER A 60 -13.34 10.05 10.98
C SER A 60 -11.94 10.15 10.32
N GLY A 61 -11.85 10.24 8.99
CA GLY A 61 -10.58 10.41 8.30
C GLY A 61 -9.79 9.13 7.99
N LYS A 62 -10.28 7.93 8.34
CA LYS A 62 -9.57 6.65 8.09
C LYS A 62 -9.14 6.46 6.64
N SER A 63 -10.05 6.69 5.70
CA SER A 63 -9.76 6.56 4.26
C SER A 63 -8.70 7.57 3.81
N THR A 64 -8.76 8.80 4.33
CA THR A 64 -7.76 9.83 4.06
C THR A 64 -6.40 9.42 4.60
N LEU A 65 -6.33 8.93 5.85
CA LEU A 65 -5.10 8.43 6.44
C LEU A 65 -4.52 7.27 5.63
N MET A 66 -5.34 6.27 5.27
CA MET A 66 -4.92 5.14 4.47
C MET A 66 -4.42 5.55 3.07
N ASN A 67 -5.07 6.54 2.44
CA ASN A 67 -4.62 7.07 1.14
C ASN A 67 -3.24 7.73 1.25
N ILE A 68 -2.99 8.49 2.32
CA ILE A 68 -1.68 9.12 2.52
C ILE A 68 -0.63 8.06 2.86
N LEU A 69 -0.90 7.13 3.78
CA LEU A 69 0.01 6.03 4.10
C LEU A 69 0.31 5.16 2.87
N GLY A 70 -0.68 5.02 1.98
CA GLY A 70 -0.53 4.33 0.70
C GLY A 70 0.14 5.16 -0.40
N CYS A 71 0.60 6.38 -0.13
CA CYS A 71 1.15 7.30 -1.13
C CYS A 71 0.19 7.58 -2.31
N LEU A 72 -1.14 7.46 -2.11
CA LEU A 72 -2.18 7.83 -3.07
C LEU A 72 -2.52 9.32 -2.97
N ASP A 73 -2.26 9.93 -1.82
CA ASP A 73 -2.41 11.35 -1.53
C ASP A 73 -1.22 11.83 -0.70
N ILE A 74 -1.06 13.14 -0.56
CA ILE A 74 -0.02 13.77 0.26
C ILE A 74 -0.66 14.59 1.38
N PRO A 75 -0.01 14.72 2.55
CA PRO A 75 -0.49 15.58 3.62
C PRO A 75 -0.45 17.05 3.20
N THR A 76 -1.26 17.90 3.87
CA THR A 76 -1.16 19.36 3.73
C THR A 76 -0.04 19.89 4.63
N TYR A 77 0.09 19.35 5.85
CA TYR A 77 1.12 19.71 6.81
C TYR A 77 1.69 18.48 7.50
N GLY A 78 2.85 18.65 8.14
CA GLY A 78 3.56 17.58 8.83
C GLY A 78 4.44 16.77 7.90
N SER A 79 5.00 15.67 8.40
CA SER A 79 5.90 14.83 7.62
C SER A 79 5.47 13.37 7.67
N TYR A 80 5.73 12.66 6.56
CA TYR A 80 5.56 11.23 6.45
C TYR A 80 6.80 10.58 5.84
N HIS A 81 7.42 9.68 6.59
CA HIS A 81 8.54 8.87 6.14
C HIS A 81 8.08 7.42 5.98
N LEU A 82 8.39 6.83 4.83
CA LEU A 82 8.19 5.42 4.53
C LEU A 82 9.56 4.78 4.34
N ASN A 83 9.89 3.77 5.15
CA ASN A 83 11.20 3.10 5.12
C ASN A 83 12.36 4.09 5.15
N GLY A 84 12.28 5.10 6.03
CA GLY A 84 13.27 6.16 6.19
C GLY A 84 13.28 7.25 5.11
N GLN A 85 12.47 7.13 4.05
CA GLN A 85 12.38 8.12 2.97
C GLN A 85 11.23 9.10 3.23
N LEU A 86 11.51 10.41 3.24
CA LEU A 86 10.49 11.46 3.32
C LEU A 86 9.64 11.46 2.04
N VAL A 87 8.37 11.03 2.15
CA VAL A 87 7.46 10.90 1.00
C VAL A 87 6.44 12.03 0.90
N SER A 88 6.24 12.81 1.95
CA SER A 88 5.25 13.91 1.99
C SER A 88 5.50 15.00 0.93
N ASP A 89 6.75 15.22 0.51
CA ASP A 89 7.14 16.29 -0.42
C ASP A 89 7.47 15.78 -1.82
N MET A 90 7.23 14.47 -2.08
CA MET A 90 7.60 13.86 -3.35
C MET A 90 6.59 14.16 -4.46
N LYS A 91 7.12 14.28 -5.69
CA LYS A 91 6.28 14.43 -6.88
C LYS A 91 5.43 13.18 -7.14
N PRO A 92 4.23 13.31 -7.73
CA PRO A 92 3.34 12.17 -8.02
C PRO A 92 4.00 11.04 -8.83
N SER A 93 4.91 11.37 -9.75
CA SER A 93 5.66 10.38 -10.55
C SER A 93 6.60 9.53 -9.68
N VAL A 94 7.22 10.11 -8.65
CA VAL A 94 8.08 9.39 -7.71
C VAL A 94 7.23 8.52 -6.78
N LEU A 95 6.12 9.05 -6.25
CA LEU A 95 5.17 8.32 -5.42
C LEU A 95 4.59 7.09 -6.14
N SER A 96 4.33 7.17 -7.45
CA SER A 96 3.87 6.00 -8.21
C SER A 96 4.91 4.88 -8.25
N GLY A 97 6.20 5.21 -8.33
CA GLY A 97 7.31 4.26 -8.23
C GLY A 97 7.39 3.61 -6.84
N ILE A 98 7.20 4.39 -5.78
CA ILE A 98 7.17 3.88 -4.39
C ILE A 98 5.98 2.94 -4.20
N ARG A 99 4.77 3.33 -4.61
CA ARG A 99 3.58 2.46 -4.55
C ARG A 99 3.84 1.11 -5.22
N ASN A 100 4.42 1.13 -6.41
CA ASN A 100 4.67 -0.11 -7.15
C ASN A 100 5.70 -1.02 -6.46
N ARG A 101 6.69 -0.45 -5.76
CA ARG A 101 7.81 -1.20 -5.20
C ARG A 101 7.67 -1.53 -3.72
N GLU A 102 7.08 -0.61 -2.94
CA GLU A 102 7.12 -0.68 -1.47
C GLU A 102 5.75 -1.00 -0.86
N ILE A 103 4.63 -0.77 -1.57
CA ILE A 103 3.29 -0.86 -0.98
C ILE A 103 2.44 -1.88 -1.72
N GLY A 104 1.80 -2.77 -0.96
CA GLY A 104 0.76 -3.66 -1.45
C GLY A 104 -0.62 -3.20 -0.96
N PHE A 105 -1.54 -2.88 -1.88
CA PHE A 105 -2.91 -2.52 -1.51
C PHE A 105 -3.82 -3.73 -1.50
N ILE A 106 -4.67 -3.81 -0.47
CA ILE A 106 -5.78 -4.74 -0.38
C ILE A 106 -7.08 -3.93 -0.36
N PHE A 107 -7.80 -3.92 -1.45
CA PHE A 107 -9.11 -3.27 -1.52
C PHE A 107 -10.22 -4.26 -1.21
N GLN A 108 -11.33 -3.77 -0.68
CA GLN A 108 -12.53 -4.55 -0.40
C GLN A 108 -13.18 -5.06 -1.70
N GLY A 109 -13.18 -4.26 -2.76
CA GLY A 109 -13.42 -4.71 -4.14
C GLY A 109 -12.16 -5.36 -4.71
N PHE A 110 -12.32 -6.33 -5.60
CA PHE A 110 -11.18 -7.05 -6.19
C PHE A 110 -10.29 -6.14 -7.04
N ASN A 111 -10.83 -5.04 -7.56
CA ASN A 111 -10.14 -4.04 -8.40
C ASN A 111 -9.35 -4.66 -9.56
N LEU A 112 -9.82 -5.82 -10.04
CA LEU A 112 -9.32 -6.39 -11.28
C LEU A 112 -9.86 -5.59 -12.46
N ILE A 113 -9.05 -5.42 -13.49
CA ILE A 113 -9.47 -4.77 -14.72
C ILE A 113 -10.37 -5.75 -15.49
N PRO A 114 -11.67 -5.45 -15.69
CA PRO A 114 -12.63 -6.42 -16.25
C PRO A 114 -12.31 -6.86 -17.67
N ALA A 115 -11.64 -5.99 -18.45
CA ALA A 115 -11.26 -6.26 -19.84
C ALA A 115 -10.06 -7.19 -19.98
N LEU A 116 -9.28 -7.37 -18.92
CA LEU A 116 -8.08 -8.20 -18.89
C LEU A 116 -8.39 -9.60 -18.33
N THR A 117 -7.65 -10.61 -18.80
CA THR A 117 -7.67 -11.96 -18.23
C THR A 117 -7.04 -11.99 -16.82
N ALA A 118 -7.21 -13.10 -16.10
CA ALA A 118 -6.54 -13.29 -14.81
C ALA A 118 -5.01 -13.15 -14.94
N LEU A 119 -4.44 -13.75 -16.00
CA LEU A 119 -3.00 -13.67 -16.28
C LEU A 119 -2.54 -12.23 -16.55
N GLU A 120 -3.27 -11.51 -17.41
CA GLU A 120 -2.96 -10.12 -17.73
C GLU A 120 -3.08 -9.19 -16.52
N ASN A 121 -4.09 -9.39 -15.67
CA ASN A 121 -4.20 -8.65 -14.41
C ASN A 121 -2.98 -8.86 -13.53
N VAL A 122 -2.47 -10.10 -13.44
CA VAL A 122 -1.27 -10.44 -12.66
C VAL A 122 0.01 -9.89 -13.30
N GLU A 123 0.09 -9.84 -14.64
CA GLU A 123 1.24 -9.26 -15.34
C GLU A 123 1.33 -7.73 -15.18
N LEU A 124 0.22 -7.04 -14.98
CA LEU A 124 0.13 -5.58 -15.03
C LEU A 124 1.15 -4.84 -14.13
N PRO A 125 1.28 -5.14 -12.83
CA PRO A 125 2.28 -4.50 -11.98
C PRO A 125 3.72 -4.81 -12.40
N LEU A 126 3.97 -5.95 -13.03
CA LEU A 126 5.28 -6.33 -13.54
C LEU A 126 5.64 -5.54 -14.81
N ILE A 127 4.62 -5.17 -15.60
CA ILE A 127 4.78 -4.24 -16.74
C ILE A 127 5.24 -2.88 -16.24
N TYR A 128 4.60 -2.34 -15.21
CA TYR A 128 4.99 -1.06 -14.61
C TYR A 128 6.39 -1.06 -13.97
N ARG A 129 6.93 -2.27 -13.66
CA ARG A 129 8.32 -2.43 -13.22
C ARG A 129 9.32 -2.49 -14.37
N GLY A 130 8.87 -2.44 -15.61
CA GLY A 130 9.73 -2.58 -16.79
C GLY A 130 10.27 -3.99 -17.01
N MET A 131 9.62 -5.02 -16.45
CA MET A 131 10.07 -6.40 -16.55
C MET A 131 9.88 -6.94 -17.98
N PRO A 132 10.87 -7.68 -18.56
CA PRO A 132 10.75 -8.30 -19.86
C PRO A 132 9.53 -9.22 -19.97
N ARG A 133 8.93 -9.29 -21.17
CA ARG A 133 7.67 -10.02 -21.40
C ARG A 133 7.71 -11.48 -20.99
N GLU A 134 8.77 -12.17 -21.33
CA GLU A 134 8.92 -13.60 -21.02
C GLU A 134 8.99 -13.85 -19.52
N GLU A 135 9.79 -13.06 -18.81
CA GLU A 135 9.96 -13.17 -17.37
C GLU A 135 8.67 -12.87 -16.62
N ARG A 136 7.99 -11.75 -16.96
CA ARG A 136 6.75 -11.39 -16.28
C ARG A 136 5.65 -12.42 -16.51
N ARG A 137 5.53 -12.98 -17.75
CA ARG A 137 4.54 -14.01 -18.06
C ARG A 137 4.80 -15.30 -17.31
N ARG A 138 6.05 -15.75 -17.24
CA ARG A 138 6.45 -16.90 -16.42
C ARG A 138 6.09 -16.70 -14.95
N LEU A 139 6.43 -15.54 -14.39
CA LEU A 139 6.14 -15.21 -13.01
C LEU A 139 4.63 -15.14 -12.73
N ALA A 140 3.85 -14.58 -13.65
CA ALA A 140 2.40 -14.49 -13.53
C ALA A 140 1.73 -15.87 -13.63
N GLN A 141 2.23 -16.77 -14.48
CA GLN A 141 1.76 -18.15 -14.56
C GLN A 141 2.06 -18.93 -13.27
N GLU A 142 3.31 -18.92 -12.80
CA GLU A 142 3.70 -19.54 -11.52
C GLU A 142 2.81 -19.07 -10.37
N ALA A 143 2.46 -17.84 -10.41
CA ALA A 143 1.57 -17.17 -9.50
C ALA A 143 0.20 -17.80 -9.44
N LEU A 144 -0.45 -17.85 -10.59
CA LEU A 144 -1.79 -18.39 -10.69
C LEU A 144 -1.81 -19.89 -10.37
N VAL A 145 -0.76 -20.64 -10.72
CA VAL A 145 -0.56 -22.03 -10.32
C VAL A 145 -0.52 -22.14 -8.78
N SER A 146 0.27 -21.28 -8.11
CA SER A 146 0.45 -21.34 -6.65
C SER A 146 -0.85 -21.13 -5.86
N VAL A 147 -1.85 -20.49 -6.47
CA VAL A 147 -3.18 -20.26 -5.88
C VAL A 147 -4.29 -21.16 -6.47
N GLY A 148 -3.90 -22.19 -7.26
CA GLY A 148 -4.82 -23.17 -7.85
C GLY A 148 -5.71 -22.59 -8.95
N LEU A 149 -5.17 -21.70 -9.77
CA LEU A 149 -5.88 -21.04 -10.87
C LEU A 149 -5.27 -21.32 -12.24
N GLU A 150 -4.46 -22.40 -12.39
CA GLU A 150 -3.83 -22.76 -13.66
C GLU A 150 -4.83 -22.92 -14.82
N LYS A 151 -6.03 -23.43 -14.54
CA LYS A 151 -7.09 -23.61 -15.55
C LYS A 151 -7.95 -22.34 -15.77
N ARG A 152 -7.61 -21.23 -15.13
CA ARG A 152 -8.37 -19.98 -15.17
C ARG A 152 -7.55 -18.78 -15.64
N MET A 153 -6.34 -19.01 -16.15
CA MET A 153 -5.42 -17.95 -16.57
C MET A 153 -6.02 -17.04 -17.65
N ASP A 154 -6.76 -17.63 -18.60
CA ASP A 154 -7.34 -16.90 -19.74
C ASP A 154 -8.77 -16.42 -19.48
N HIS A 155 -9.32 -16.66 -18.29
CA HIS A 155 -10.66 -16.17 -17.91
C HIS A 155 -10.60 -14.70 -17.48
N ARG A 156 -11.64 -13.96 -17.81
CA ARG A 156 -11.85 -12.59 -17.33
C ARG A 156 -12.53 -12.60 -15.96
N PRO A 157 -12.40 -11.51 -15.17
CA PRO A 157 -13.01 -11.43 -13.85
C PRO A 157 -14.51 -11.77 -13.83
N GLY A 158 -15.29 -11.35 -14.83
CA GLY A 158 -16.72 -11.67 -14.93
C GLY A 158 -17.03 -13.15 -15.13
N GLU A 159 -16.05 -13.96 -15.53
CA GLU A 159 -16.17 -15.42 -15.75
C GLU A 159 -15.64 -16.22 -14.53
N MET A 160 -15.24 -15.53 -13.45
CA MET A 160 -14.63 -16.09 -12.27
C MET A 160 -15.50 -15.89 -11.04
N SER A 161 -15.56 -16.87 -10.16
CA SER A 161 -16.21 -16.70 -8.86
C SER A 161 -15.48 -15.66 -8.00
N GLY A 162 -16.18 -15.03 -7.02
CA GLY A 162 -15.59 -14.07 -6.10
C GLY A 162 -14.33 -14.61 -5.39
N GLY A 163 -14.36 -15.88 -4.94
CA GLY A 163 -13.19 -16.51 -4.32
C GLY A 163 -12.02 -16.73 -5.30
N GLN A 164 -12.30 -16.95 -6.60
CA GLN A 164 -11.25 -17.02 -7.63
C GLN A 164 -10.65 -15.64 -7.88
N GLN A 165 -11.48 -14.60 -8.01
CA GLN A 165 -11.01 -13.21 -8.14
C GLN A 165 -10.17 -12.79 -6.94
N GLN A 166 -10.60 -13.14 -5.72
CA GLN A 166 -9.85 -12.86 -4.50
C GLN A 166 -8.46 -13.53 -4.49
N ARG A 167 -8.33 -14.77 -4.98
CA ARG A 167 -7.03 -15.44 -5.11
C ARG A 167 -6.11 -14.77 -6.15
N VAL A 168 -6.64 -14.26 -7.25
CA VAL A 168 -5.86 -13.46 -8.21
C VAL A 168 -5.28 -12.23 -7.52
N VAL A 169 -6.11 -11.50 -6.76
CA VAL A 169 -5.68 -10.31 -6.00
C VAL A 169 -4.67 -10.67 -4.92
N LEU A 170 -4.88 -11.74 -4.17
CA LEU A 170 -3.99 -12.17 -3.08
C LEU A 170 -2.57 -12.40 -3.58
N TRP A 171 -2.40 -12.97 -4.77
CA TRP A 171 -1.07 -13.22 -5.32
C TRP A 171 -0.35 -11.95 -5.77
N LEU A 172 -1.04 -10.95 -6.30
CA LEU A 172 -0.47 -9.63 -6.59
C LEU A 172 0.27 -9.05 -5.37
N ARG A 173 -0.02 -9.57 -4.17
CA ARG A 173 0.52 -9.19 -2.86
C ARG A 173 1.71 -10.04 -2.43
N ILE A 174 1.63 -11.38 -2.55
CA ILE A 174 2.64 -12.30 -1.97
C ILE A 174 4.02 -12.06 -2.59
N LYS A 175 4.13 -11.73 -3.87
CA LYS A 175 5.43 -11.33 -4.45
C LYS A 175 5.88 -9.91 -4.13
N ALA A 176 4.99 -9.06 -3.62
CA ALA A 176 5.43 -7.84 -2.95
C ALA A 176 6.25 -8.15 -1.68
N GLU A 177 5.91 -9.21 -0.95
CA GLU A 177 6.55 -9.59 0.33
C GLU A 177 7.94 -10.22 0.20
N GLN A 178 8.30 -10.84 -0.94
CA GLN A 178 9.61 -11.53 -1.07
C GLN A 178 10.83 -10.61 -1.01
N LYS A 179 10.65 -9.28 -0.95
CA LYS A 179 11.71 -8.29 -0.69
C LYS A 179 11.26 -7.26 0.34
N LYS A 180 11.13 -7.61 1.64
CA LYS A 180 10.91 -6.65 2.76
C LYS A 180 9.91 -5.54 2.41
N ARG A 181 8.62 -5.86 2.19
CA ARG A 181 7.60 -4.88 1.80
C ARG A 181 6.51 -4.79 2.84
N SER A 182 6.02 -3.57 3.06
CA SER A 182 4.84 -3.31 3.85
C SER A 182 3.56 -3.66 3.09
N VAL A 183 2.63 -4.32 3.75
CA VAL A 183 1.27 -4.56 3.24
C VAL A 183 0.30 -3.67 4.01
N LEU A 184 -0.35 -2.74 3.30
CA LEU A 184 -1.45 -1.94 3.85
C LEU A 184 -2.77 -2.61 3.48
N GLN A 185 -3.49 -3.12 4.49
CA GLN A 185 -4.82 -3.69 4.30
C GLN A 185 -5.87 -2.67 4.73
N TYR A 186 -6.76 -2.31 3.82
CA TYR A 186 -7.89 -1.44 4.07
C TYR A 186 -9.18 -2.26 4.14
N LEU A 187 -9.79 -2.32 5.32
CA LEU A 187 -11.13 -2.87 5.54
C LEU A 187 -12.07 -1.70 5.82
N GLN A 188 -12.98 -1.40 4.89
CA GLN A 188 -14.11 -0.50 5.12
C GLN A 188 -15.30 -1.33 5.63
N HIS A 189 -15.78 -1.01 6.81
CA HIS A 189 -17.07 -1.43 7.32
C HIS A 189 -18.08 -0.31 7.16
#